data_52d334eda1a5af1dbe51e27f77f40376
#
_entry.id   52d334eda1a5af1dbe51e27f77f40376
#
_cell.length_a   1.000
_cell.length_b   1.000
_cell.length_c   1.000
_cell.angle_alpha   90.00
_cell.angle_beta   90.00
_cell.angle_gamma   90.00
#
_symmetry.space_group_name_H-M   'P 1'
#
loop_
_entity.id
_entity.type
_entity.pdbx_description
1 polymer ?
#
loop_
_entity_poly.entity_id
_entity_poly.type
_entity_poly.pdbx_seq_one_letter_code
_entity_poly.pdbx_strand_id
1 'polypeptide(L)' 'MPDDVTIDLINRPPHYTDGRQFEPIDVFEDWFATDPLLWQVAKYIARAGRKGPAVQDLKKAEYYLKRALAREERR' A
#
# COMPACT_ATOMS: atom_id res chain seq x y z
N MET A 1 0.46 -26.23 0.81
CA MET A 1 1.29 -26.69 1.92
C MET A 1 0.57 -26.41 3.22
N PRO A 2 0.57 -27.36 4.13
CA PRO A 2 -0.18 -27.16 5.37
C PRO A 2 0.27 -25.97 6.19
N ASP A 3 1.54 -25.62 6.10
CA ASP A 3 2.07 -24.50 6.87
C ASP A 3 1.57 -23.16 6.39
N ASP A 4 1.13 -23.07 5.15
CA ASP A 4 0.68 -21.81 4.56
C ASP A 4 -0.53 -21.25 5.27
N VAL A 5 -1.44 -22.12 5.72
CA VAL A 5 -2.65 -21.65 6.39
C VAL A 5 -2.31 -20.94 7.70
N THR A 6 -1.41 -21.56 8.50
CA THR A 6 -1.00 -20.96 9.77
C THR A 6 -0.22 -19.66 9.54
N ILE A 7 0.67 -19.67 8.57
CA ILE A 7 1.46 -18.47 8.23
C ILE A 7 0.54 -17.35 7.79
N ASP A 8 -0.47 -17.67 6.98
CA ASP A 8 -1.40 -16.65 6.49
C ASP A 8 -2.23 -16.03 7.61
N LEU A 9 -2.62 -16.85 8.60
CA LEU A 9 -3.37 -16.32 9.74
C LEU A 9 -2.54 -15.35 10.57
N ILE A 10 -1.22 -15.53 10.61
CA ILE A 10 -0.32 -14.66 11.35
C ILE A 10 0.05 -13.44 10.53
N ASN A 11 0.43 -13.64 9.28
CA ASN A 11 0.97 -12.59 8.42
C ASN A 11 -0.11 -11.84 7.64
N ARG A 12 -1.25 -12.48 7.42
CA ARG A 12 -2.38 -11.92 6.67
C ARG A 12 -3.67 -12.12 7.43
N PRO A 13 -3.86 -11.37 8.53
CA PRO A 13 -5.11 -11.47 9.28
C PRO A 13 -6.32 -11.18 8.37
N PRO A 14 -7.43 -11.88 8.57
CA PRO A 14 -8.59 -11.70 7.68
C PRO A 14 -9.07 -10.27 7.51
N HIS A 15 -8.93 -9.46 8.56
CA HIS A 15 -9.38 -8.07 8.49
C HIS A 15 -8.53 -7.20 7.55
N TYR A 16 -7.34 -7.65 7.16
CA TYR A 16 -6.48 -6.88 6.24
C TYR A 16 -7.01 -6.86 4.82
N THR A 17 -7.67 -7.92 4.41
CA THR A 17 -8.20 -7.96 3.05
C THR A 17 -9.39 -7.01 2.90
N ASP A 18 -10.19 -6.89 3.97
CA ASP A 18 -11.29 -5.93 4.04
C ASP A 18 -12.15 -5.95 2.77
N GLY A 19 -12.53 -7.16 2.34
CA GLY A 19 -13.36 -7.37 1.16
C GLY A 19 -12.63 -7.29 -0.16
N ARG A 20 -11.32 -7.07 -0.15
CA ARG A 20 -10.52 -7.02 -1.37
C ARG A 20 -10.05 -8.41 -1.77
N GLN A 21 -9.86 -8.61 -3.06
CA GLN A 21 -9.34 -9.87 -3.59
C GLN A 21 -7.89 -10.09 -3.18
N PHE A 22 -7.10 -9.03 -3.16
CA PHE A 22 -5.69 -9.07 -2.77
C PHE A 22 -5.44 -8.16 -1.59
N GLU A 23 -4.49 -8.52 -0.75
CA GLU A 23 -4.02 -7.60 0.28
C GLU A 23 -3.19 -6.50 -0.37
N PRO A 24 -3.28 -5.27 0.17
CA PRO A 24 -2.45 -4.17 -0.37
C PRO A 24 -0.96 -4.50 -0.38
N ILE A 25 -0.47 -5.20 0.65
CA ILE A 25 0.95 -5.53 0.73
C ILE A 25 1.42 -6.41 -0.43
N ASP A 26 0.56 -7.28 -0.94
CA ASP A 26 0.90 -8.12 -2.08
C ASP A 26 1.18 -7.27 -3.32
N VAL A 27 0.34 -6.26 -3.54
CA VAL A 27 0.53 -5.33 -4.66
C VAL A 27 1.79 -4.50 -4.47
N PHE A 28 2.01 -4.00 -3.25
CA PHE A 28 3.17 -3.17 -2.96
C PHE A 28 4.47 -3.93 -3.19
N GLU A 29 4.53 -5.17 -2.74
CA GLU A 29 5.72 -5.99 -2.89
C GLU A 29 5.99 -6.35 -4.34
N ASP A 30 4.93 -6.58 -5.11
CA ASP A 30 5.07 -6.96 -6.51
C ASP A 30 5.41 -5.77 -7.39
N TRP A 31 4.73 -4.65 -7.20
CA TRP A 31 4.83 -3.51 -8.11
C TRP A 31 5.88 -2.49 -7.69
N PHE A 32 6.06 -2.28 -6.40
CA PHE A 32 6.85 -1.17 -5.89
C PHE A 32 7.95 -1.61 -4.93
N ALA A 33 8.41 -2.84 -5.05
CA ALA A 33 9.37 -3.41 -4.10
C ALA A 33 10.63 -2.57 -3.93
N THR A 34 11.07 -1.90 -4.99
CA THR A 34 12.31 -1.13 -4.97
C THR A 34 12.08 0.37 -5.06
N ASP A 35 10.85 0.82 -4.90
CA ASP A 35 10.53 2.26 -4.99
C ASP A 35 9.79 2.72 -3.74
N PRO A 36 10.53 3.23 -2.74
CA PRO A 36 9.93 3.66 -1.48
C PRO A 36 8.90 4.77 -1.63
N LEU A 37 9.09 5.70 -2.56
CA LEU A 37 8.15 6.79 -2.75
C LEU A 37 6.84 6.29 -3.32
N LEU A 38 6.90 5.46 -4.35
CA LEU A 38 5.68 4.91 -4.94
C LEU A 38 4.99 3.94 -4.00
N TRP A 39 5.75 3.23 -3.17
CA TRP A 39 5.17 2.39 -2.12
C TRP A 39 4.30 3.23 -1.18
N GLN A 40 4.81 4.39 -0.74
CA GLN A 40 4.04 5.26 0.14
C GLN A 40 2.78 5.79 -0.54
N VAL A 41 2.89 6.19 -1.80
CA VAL A 41 1.73 6.63 -2.56
C VAL A 41 0.66 5.53 -2.58
N ALA A 42 1.06 4.33 -2.97
CA ALA A 42 0.15 3.18 -3.06
C ALA A 42 -0.49 2.87 -1.71
N LYS A 43 0.32 2.91 -0.65
CA LYS A 43 -0.16 2.64 0.71
C LYS A 43 -1.28 3.60 1.10
N TYR A 44 -1.08 4.90 0.88
CA TYR A 44 -2.07 5.88 1.29
C TYR A 44 -3.31 5.87 0.40
N ILE A 45 -3.16 5.58 -0.89
CA ILE A 45 -4.31 5.39 -1.77
C ILE A 45 -5.13 4.18 -1.33
N ALA A 46 -4.46 3.08 -1.04
CA ALA A 46 -5.14 1.85 -0.62
C ALA A 46 -5.89 2.03 0.70
N ARG A 47 -5.38 2.90 1.58
CA ARG A 47 -5.94 3.15 2.90
C ARG A 47 -7.05 4.20 2.88
N ALA A 48 -7.09 5.06 1.87
CA ALA A 48 -7.98 6.21 1.84
C ALA A 48 -9.44 5.82 2.09
N GLY A 49 -10.03 6.43 3.10
CA GLY A 49 -11.41 6.20 3.46
C GLY A 49 -11.67 4.93 4.27
N ARG A 50 -10.64 4.11 4.54
CA ARG A 50 -10.80 2.89 5.33
C ARG A 50 -10.48 3.07 6.79
N LYS A 51 -9.57 4.01 7.10
CA LYS A 51 -9.20 4.35 8.46
C LYS A 51 -9.14 5.85 8.60
N GLY A 52 -10.27 6.45 8.94
CA GLY A 52 -10.37 7.89 9.07
C GLY A 52 -10.71 8.57 7.75
N PRO A 53 -10.67 9.91 7.73
CA PRO A 53 -11.07 10.67 6.57
C PRO A 53 -10.16 10.41 5.36
N ALA A 54 -10.76 10.15 4.21
CA ALA A 54 -10.02 9.91 2.98
C ALA A 54 -9.10 11.08 2.60
N VAL A 55 -9.53 12.31 2.91
CA VAL A 55 -8.77 13.51 2.57
C VAL A 55 -7.36 13.48 3.14
N GLN A 56 -7.20 13.02 4.38
CA GLN A 56 -5.88 12.96 5.01
C GLN A 56 -4.95 12.00 4.26
N ASP A 57 -5.44 10.82 3.94
CA ASP A 57 -4.63 9.84 3.24
C ASP A 57 -4.32 10.28 1.81
N LEU A 58 -5.29 10.90 1.14
CA LEU A 58 -5.06 11.40 -0.21
C LEU A 58 -4.04 12.53 -0.23
N LYS A 59 -4.01 13.38 0.78
CA LYS A 59 -2.98 14.43 0.88
C LYS A 59 -1.61 13.84 1.13
N LYS A 60 -1.52 12.78 1.92
CA LYS A 60 -0.25 12.08 2.13
C LYS A 60 0.22 11.43 0.83
N ALA A 61 -0.69 10.79 0.10
CA ALA A 61 -0.37 10.23 -1.20
C ALA A 61 0.15 11.31 -2.15
N GLU A 62 -0.52 12.46 -2.17
CA GLU A 62 -0.09 13.58 -3.00
C GLU A 62 1.32 14.04 -2.65
N TYR A 63 1.63 14.14 -1.37
CA TYR A 63 2.95 14.55 -0.92
C TYR A 63 4.03 13.64 -1.48
N TYR A 64 3.86 12.33 -1.35
CA TYR A 64 4.85 11.37 -1.84
C TYR A 64 4.88 11.31 -3.36
N LEU A 65 3.72 11.48 -4.00
CA LEU A 65 3.67 11.50 -5.46
C LEU A 65 4.44 12.69 -6.01
N LYS A 66 4.31 13.87 -5.39
CA LYS A 66 5.07 15.04 -5.80
C LYS A 66 6.57 14.83 -5.64
N ARG A 67 6.99 14.14 -4.59
CA ARG A 67 8.40 13.81 -4.41
C ARG A 67 8.89 12.84 -5.49
N ALA A 68 8.07 11.87 -5.84
CA ALA A 68 8.42 10.93 -6.91
C ALA A 68 8.52 11.64 -8.25
N LEU A 69 7.58 12.52 -8.53
CA LEU A 69 7.59 13.32 -9.77
C LEU A 69 8.85 14.19 -9.83
N ALA A 70 9.17 14.88 -8.74
CA ALA A 70 10.36 15.72 -8.68
C ALA A 70 11.63 14.91 -8.92
N ARG A 71 11.67 13.69 -8.40
CA ARG A 71 12.81 12.77 -8.64
C ARG A 71 12.95 12.50 -10.14
N GLU A 72 11.85 12.18 -10.81
CA GLU A 72 11.89 11.86 -12.23
C GLU A 72 12.26 13.08 -13.07
N GLU A 73 11.79 14.25 -12.67
CA GLU A 73 12.12 15.50 -13.38
C GLU A 73 13.59 15.89 -13.25
N ARG A 74 14.29 15.39 -12.24
CA ARG A 74 15.71 15.64 -12.07
C ARG A 74 16.61 14.68 -12.86
N ARG A 75 16.05 13.64 -13.41
CA ARG A 75 16.83 12.67 -14.19
C ARG A 75 17.17 13.17 -15.58
#